data_9689536bbec5620e3f528d12cec02365
#
_entry.id   9689536bbec5620e3f528d12cec02365
#
_cell.length_a   1.000
_cell.length_b   1.000
_cell.length_c   1.000
_cell.angle_alpha   90.00
_cell.angle_beta   90.00
_cell.angle_gamma   90.00
#
_symmetry.space_group_name_H-M   'P 1'
#
loop_
_entity.id
_entity.type
_entity.pdbx_description
1 polymer ?
#
loop_
_entity_poly.entity_id
_entity_poly.type
_entity_poly.pdbx_seq_one_letter_code
_entity_poly.pdbx_strand_id
1 'polypeptide(L)'
;MSQASAETLPMTDAVPHNDLANALRFLAIDAVEQANSGHPGMPMGMADVATVLYRKFLKFDPAAPEWPDRDRFILSAGHGSMLLYGLLHLTGYKAFPLESLKNFRQIGSITAGHPEVEQHAGIETTTGPLGQGISTAVGFALAERTMNARFGDDLVDHYTYVIA
;
A
#
# COMPACT_ATOMS: atom_id res chain seq x y z
N MET A 1 33.48 21.97 13.01
CA MET A 1 32.57 20.85 12.74
C MET A 1 31.48 21.36 11.81
N SER A 2 31.61 21.09 10.53
CA SER A 2 30.69 21.58 9.49
C SER A 2 29.42 20.71 9.52
N GLN A 3 28.27 21.34 9.77
CA GLN A 3 26.96 20.71 9.58
C GLN A 3 26.74 20.58 8.08
N ALA A 4 26.76 19.34 7.58
CA ALA A 4 26.26 19.07 6.25
C ALA A 4 24.74 19.27 6.26
N SER A 5 24.28 20.34 5.61
CA SER A 5 22.87 20.55 5.30
C SER A 5 22.43 19.40 4.38
N ALA A 6 21.47 18.60 4.85
CA ALA A 6 20.79 17.65 3.99
C ALA A 6 20.09 18.45 2.88
N GLU A 7 20.60 18.36 1.66
CA GLU A 7 19.89 18.84 0.47
C GLU A 7 18.61 18.01 0.36
N THR A 8 17.49 18.61 0.68
CA THR A 8 16.18 18.11 0.28
C THR A 8 16.12 18.19 -1.24
N LEU A 9 16.24 17.06 -1.89
CA LEU A 9 15.96 16.97 -3.33
C LEU A 9 14.57 17.58 -3.56
N PRO A 10 14.43 18.49 -4.55
CA PRO A 10 13.12 19.05 -4.85
C PRO A 10 12.21 17.90 -5.22
N MET A 11 11.08 17.76 -4.52
CA MET A 11 9.99 16.88 -4.92
C MET A 11 9.56 17.36 -6.31
N THR A 12 10.05 16.69 -7.34
CA THR A 12 9.66 17.03 -8.69
C THR A 12 8.20 16.66 -8.87
N ASP A 13 7.33 17.65 -9.09
CA ASP A 13 6.00 17.48 -9.70
C ASP A 13 6.12 16.89 -11.15
N ALA A 14 7.22 16.22 -11.42
CA ALA A 14 7.69 15.92 -12.75
C ALA A 14 6.98 14.73 -13.41
N VAL A 15 6.36 13.83 -12.64
CA VAL A 15 5.68 12.67 -13.24
C VAL A 15 4.18 12.93 -13.30
N PRO A 16 3.58 12.98 -14.50
CA PRO A 16 2.14 13.16 -14.67
C PRO A 16 1.34 12.08 -13.94
N HIS A 17 0.16 12.46 -13.44
CA HIS A 17 -0.74 11.53 -12.75
C HIS A 17 -1.04 10.27 -13.60
N ASN A 18 -1.32 10.47 -14.88
CA ASN A 18 -1.63 9.37 -15.79
C ASN A 18 -0.50 8.36 -15.93
N ASP A 19 0.75 8.81 -15.89
CA ASP A 19 1.91 7.93 -16.01
C ASP A 19 2.06 7.06 -14.76
N LEU A 20 1.80 7.62 -13.58
CA LEU A 20 1.82 6.87 -12.32
C LEU A 20 0.69 5.85 -12.25
N ALA A 21 -0.53 6.25 -12.61
CA ALA A 21 -1.67 5.35 -12.65
C ALA A 21 -1.47 4.24 -13.69
N ASN A 22 -0.90 4.57 -14.84
CA ASN A 22 -0.58 3.58 -15.87
C ASN A 22 0.56 2.65 -15.44
N ALA A 23 1.56 3.12 -14.69
CA ALA A 23 2.58 2.24 -14.12
C ALA A 23 1.94 1.16 -13.23
N LEU A 24 0.97 1.52 -12.37
CA LEU A 24 0.21 0.54 -11.57
C LEU A 24 -0.56 -0.44 -12.45
N ARG A 25 -1.22 0.04 -13.51
CA ARG A 25 -1.98 -0.81 -14.43
C ARG A 25 -1.09 -1.82 -15.12
N PHE A 26 0.03 -1.36 -15.70
CA PHE A 26 0.93 -2.25 -16.44
C PHE A 26 1.64 -3.25 -15.52
N LEU A 27 2.09 -2.85 -14.34
CA LEU A 27 2.63 -3.79 -13.36
C LEU A 27 1.62 -4.90 -13.01
N ALA A 28 0.34 -4.56 -12.86
CA ALA A 28 -0.69 -5.54 -12.57
C ALA A 28 -0.98 -6.45 -13.77
N ILE A 29 -1.06 -5.91 -14.98
CA ILE A 29 -1.27 -6.70 -16.21
C ILE A 29 -0.11 -7.66 -16.40
N ASP A 30 1.13 -7.18 -16.37
CA ASP A 30 2.32 -7.98 -16.62
C ASP A 30 2.46 -9.12 -15.59
N ALA A 31 2.20 -8.83 -14.30
CA ALA A 31 2.29 -9.84 -13.25
C ALA A 31 1.21 -10.92 -13.38
N VAL A 32 -0.03 -10.53 -13.70
CA VAL A 32 -1.15 -11.48 -13.91
C VAL A 32 -0.92 -12.32 -15.15
N GLU A 33 -0.45 -11.71 -16.24
CA GLU A 33 -0.13 -12.42 -17.48
C GLU A 33 1.03 -13.39 -17.27
N GLN A 34 2.11 -12.97 -16.63
CA GLN A 34 3.25 -13.82 -16.29
C GLN A 34 2.84 -15.01 -15.41
N ALA A 35 1.98 -14.80 -14.42
CA ALA A 35 1.47 -15.86 -13.55
C ALA A 35 0.42 -16.75 -14.22
N ASN A 36 -0.10 -16.34 -15.37
CA ASN A 36 -1.28 -16.94 -16.04
C ASN A 36 -2.44 -17.17 -15.05
N SER A 37 -2.57 -16.28 -14.07
CA SER A 37 -3.54 -16.37 -12.99
C SER A 37 -3.62 -15.03 -12.23
N GLY A 38 -4.83 -14.60 -11.87
CA GLY A 38 -5.03 -13.39 -11.08
C GLY A 38 -6.21 -12.56 -11.56
N HIS A 39 -6.36 -11.37 -10.96
CA HIS A 39 -7.50 -10.49 -11.19
C HIS A 39 -7.01 -9.08 -11.56
N PRO A 40 -6.89 -8.74 -12.84
CA PRO A 40 -6.39 -7.43 -13.24
C PRO A 40 -7.43 -6.31 -13.16
N GLY A 41 -8.73 -6.63 -13.14
CA GLY A 41 -9.82 -5.66 -13.29
C GLY A 41 -9.82 -4.59 -12.20
N MET A 42 -9.69 -4.98 -10.94
CA MET A 42 -9.68 -4.02 -9.83
C MET A 42 -8.41 -3.14 -9.82
N PRO A 43 -7.18 -3.67 -9.96
CA PRO A 43 -6.00 -2.83 -10.12
C PRO A 43 -6.12 -1.81 -11.25
N MET A 44 -6.67 -2.21 -12.38
CA MET A 44 -6.88 -1.31 -13.52
C MET A 44 -7.90 -0.20 -13.23
N GLY A 45 -9.03 -0.56 -12.62
CA GLY A 45 -10.10 0.38 -12.31
C GLY A 45 -9.76 1.36 -11.19
N MET A 46 -8.98 0.92 -10.20
CA MET A 46 -8.65 1.72 -9.02
C MET A 46 -7.29 2.43 -9.07
N ALA A 47 -6.53 2.29 -10.16
CA ALA A 47 -5.20 2.87 -10.27
C ALA A 47 -5.18 4.39 -10.07
N ASP A 48 -6.14 5.13 -10.63
CA ASP A 48 -6.22 6.60 -10.44
C ASP A 48 -6.52 6.97 -8.99
N VAL A 49 -7.51 6.30 -8.40
CA VAL A 49 -7.91 6.53 -6.99
C VAL A 49 -6.75 6.24 -6.04
N ALA A 50 -6.08 5.10 -6.23
CA ALA A 50 -4.95 4.70 -5.41
C ALA A 50 -3.75 5.65 -5.58
N THR A 51 -3.48 6.12 -6.80
CA THR A 51 -2.45 7.12 -7.07
C THR A 51 -2.73 8.43 -6.34
N VAL A 52 -3.98 8.92 -6.36
CA VAL A 52 -4.36 10.13 -5.63
C VAL A 52 -4.21 9.92 -4.13
N LEU A 53 -4.69 8.79 -3.60
CA LEU A 53 -4.61 8.46 -2.17
C LEU A 53 -3.16 8.48 -1.68
N TYR A 54 -2.27 7.75 -2.33
CA TYR A 54 -0.87 7.63 -1.91
C TYR A 54 -0.05 8.90 -2.10
N ARG A 55 -0.39 9.72 -3.11
CA ARG A 55 0.35 10.98 -3.36
C ARG A 55 -0.10 12.15 -2.51
N LYS A 56 -1.35 12.20 -2.09
CA LYS A 56 -1.94 13.41 -1.53
C LYS A 56 -2.52 13.25 -0.13
N PHE A 57 -2.85 12.06 0.28
CA PHE A 57 -3.60 11.86 1.52
C PHE A 57 -2.92 10.91 2.50
N LEU A 58 -2.39 9.78 2.04
CA LEU A 58 -1.86 8.74 2.90
C LEU A 58 -0.55 9.19 3.58
N LYS A 59 -0.54 9.18 4.90
CA LYS A 59 0.63 9.46 5.74
C LYS A 59 1.40 8.14 5.96
N PHE A 60 2.55 7.98 5.30
CA PHE A 60 3.36 6.77 5.40
C PHE A 60 4.86 7.07 5.22
N ASP A 61 5.69 6.14 5.67
CA ASP A 61 7.13 6.15 5.42
C ASP A 61 7.57 4.73 5.05
N PRO A 62 8.00 4.47 3.80
CA PRO A 62 8.45 3.13 3.38
C PRO A 62 9.76 2.70 4.05
N ALA A 63 10.52 3.63 4.63
CA ALA A 63 11.71 3.33 5.42
C ALA A 63 11.39 2.92 6.87
N ALA A 64 10.19 3.27 7.35
CA ALA A 64 9.68 2.96 8.69
C ALA A 64 8.27 2.35 8.61
N PRO A 65 8.08 1.19 7.98
CA PRO A 65 6.77 0.60 7.72
C PRO A 65 5.99 0.25 9.00
N GLU A 66 6.65 0.17 10.13
CA GLU A 66 6.03 -0.08 11.44
C GLU A 66 5.79 1.20 12.26
N TRP A 67 6.02 2.39 11.68
CA TRP A 67 5.76 3.64 12.38
C TRP A 67 4.34 3.66 12.95
N PRO A 68 4.18 3.82 14.29
CA PRO A 68 2.88 3.63 14.94
C PRO A 68 1.79 4.59 14.47
N ASP A 69 2.14 5.83 14.17
CA ASP A 69 1.19 6.88 13.77
C ASP A 69 1.10 7.06 12.25
N ARG A 70 1.52 6.07 11.45
CA ARG A 70 1.24 6.06 10.01
C ARG A 70 -0.23 5.75 9.74
N ASP A 71 -0.76 6.23 8.63
CA ASP A 71 -2.07 5.80 8.15
C ASP A 71 -2.08 4.30 7.81
N ARG A 72 -3.24 3.68 7.89
CA ARG A 72 -3.47 2.28 7.56
C ARG A 72 -4.18 2.18 6.22
N PHE A 73 -3.61 1.39 5.31
CA PHE A 73 -4.26 1.07 4.05
C PHE A 73 -4.64 -0.40 4.02
N ILE A 74 -5.92 -0.69 3.82
CA ILE A 74 -6.47 -2.05 3.76
C ILE A 74 -7.11 -2.28 2.40
N LEU A 75 -6.62 -3.29 1.69
CA LEU A 75 -7.23 -3.76 0.47
C LEU A 75 -8.24 -4.87 0.81
N SER A 76 -9.51 -4.50 1.03
CA SER A 76 -10.58 -5.44 1.35
C SER A 76 -10.94 -6.33 0.16
N ALA A 77 -10.91 -5.78 -1.05
CA ALA A 77 -11.00 -6.55 -2.29
C ALA A 77 -9.67 -7.27 -2.58
N GLY A 78 -9.31 -8.21 -1.70
CA GLY A 78 -7.99 -8.85 -1.68
C GLY A 78 -7.60 -9.58 -2.97
N HIS A 79 -8.59 -9.98 -3.80
CA HIS A 79 -8.31 -10.55 -5.11
C HIS A 79 -7.56 -9.59 -6.05
N GLY A 80 -7.67 -8.27 -5.85
CA GLY A 80 -6.91 -7.26 -6.57
C GLY A 80 -5.53 -6.98 -5.99
N SER A 81 -4.89 -7.94 -5.35
CA SER A 81 -3.64 -7.81 -4.59
C SER A 81 -2.52 -7.09 -5.34
N MET A 82 -2.45 -7.20 -6.66
CA MET A 82 -1.46 -6.51 -7.47
C MET A 82 -1.56 -4.98 -7.39
N LEU A 83 -2.73 -4.40 -7.06
CA LEU A 83 -2.81 -2.98 -6.76
C LEU A 83 -1.95 -2.62 -5.55
N LEU A 84 -2.10 -3.37 -4.46
CA LEU A 84 -1.32 -3.15 -3.24
C LEU A 84 0.18 -3.36 -3.48
N TYR A 85 0.55 -4.47 -4.12
CA TYR A 85 1.96 -4.78 -4.37
C TYR A 85 2.63 -3.76 -5.31
N GLY A 86 1.91 -3.30 -6.34
CA GLY A 86 2.38 -2.23 -7.22
C GLY A 86 2.58 -0.91 -6.48
N LEU A 87 1.67 -0.55 -5.58
CA LEU A 87 1.79 0.63 -4.72
C LEU A 87 3.01 0.53 -3.80
N LEU A 88 3.18 -0.59 -3.10
CA LEU A 88 4.32 -0.81 -2.20
C LEU A 88 5.65 -0.78 -2.95
N HIS A 89 5.70 -1.34 -4.17
CA HIS A 89 6.87 -1.25 -5.04
C HIS A 89 7.18 0.20 -5.44
N LEU A 90 6.21 0.90 -6.03
CA LEU A 90 6.41 2.25 -6.56
C LEU A 90 6.67 3.30 -5.48
N THR A 91 6.23 3.06 -4.25
CA THR A 91 6.50 3.93 -3.11
C THR A 91 7.77 3.57 -2.34
N GLY A 92 8.49 2.52 -2.74
CA GLY A 92 9.83 2.23 -2.25
C GLY A 92 9.92 1.31 -1.03
N TYR A 93 8.88 0.54 -0.73
CA TYR A 93 8.97 -0.50 0.29
C TYR A 93 9.97 -1.58 -0.12
N LYS A 94 11.01 -1.80 0.69
CA LYS A 94 12.14 -2.69 0.36
C LYS A 94 11.74 -4.15 0.15
N ALA A 95 10.65 -4.58 0.77
CA ALA A 95 10.15 -5.95 0.65
C ALA A 95 9.54 -6.25 -0.74
N PHE A 96 9.23 -5.21 -1.53
CA PHE A 96 8.60 -5.34 -2.85
C PHE A 96 9.48 -4.83 -3.99
N PRO A 97 10.69 -5.40 -4.21
CA PRO A 97 11.45 -5.13 -5.41
C PRO A 97 10.69 -5.65 -6.65
N LEU A 98 11.04 -5.16 -7.84
CA LEU A 98 10.39 -5.59 -9.09
C LEU A 98 10.39 -7.12 -9.27
N GLU A 99 11.44 -7.79 -8.80
CA GLU A 99 11.55 -9.25 -8.86
C GLU A 99 10.46 -9.97 -8.06
N SER A 100 10.02 -9.40 -6.94
CA SER A 100 8.88 -9.94 -6.18
C SER A 100 7.58 -9.87 -6.99
N LEU A 101 7.36 -8.78 -7.74
CA LEU A 101 6.18 -8.61 -8.57
C LEU A 101 6.18 -9.62 -9.74
N LYS A 102 7.34 -9.90 -10.34
CA LYS A 102 7.50 -10.93 -11.38
C LYS A 102 7.19 -12.35 -10.86
N ASN A 103 7.36 -12.57 -9.56
CA ASN A 103 7.04 -13.83 -8.89
C ASN A 103 5.62 -13.84 -8.28
N PHE A 104 4.71 -13.03 -8.80
CA PHE A 104 3.31 -13.00 -8.35
C PHE A 104 2.68 -14.39 -8.39
N ARG A 105 2.02 -14.78 -7.29
CA ARG A 105 1.35 -16.07 -7.10
C ARG A 105 2.26 -17.30 -7.19
N GLN A 106 3.58 -17.13 -7.12
CA GLN A 106 4.49 -18.27 -7.05
C GLN A 106 4.68 -18.71 -5.59
N ILE A 107 4.89 -20.01 -5.38
CA ILE A 107 5.11 -20.58 -4.04
C ILE A 107 6.34 -19.92 -3.40
N GLY A 108 6.18 -19.44 -2.16
CA GLY A 108 7.23 -18.77 -1.41
C GLY A 108 7.42 -17.29 -1.75
N SER A 109 6.64 -16.73 -2.68
CA SER A 109 6.68 -15.30 -2.95
C SER A 109 5.84 -14.51 -1.95
N ILE A 110 6.33 -13.34 -1.52
CA ILE A 110 5.58 -12.38 -0.71
C ILE A 110 4.35 -11.82 -1.47
N THR A 111 4.35 -11.88 -2.80
CA THR A 111 3.26 -11.43 -3.66
C THR A 111 2.24 -12.55 -3.91
N ALA A 112 1.62 -13.01 -2.85
CA ALA A 112 0.58 -14.02 -2.88
C ALA A 112 -0.66 -13.55 -3.67
N GLY A 113 -1.53 -14.48 -4.07
CA GLY A 113 -2.76 -14.17 -4.82
C GLY A 113 -3.74 -13.27 -4.09
N HIS A 114 -3.69 -13.28 -2.77
CA HIS A 114 -4.39 -12.38 -1.86
C HIS A 114 -3.38 -11.86 -0.83
N PRO A 115 -3.50 -10.62 -0.32
CA PRO A 115 -2.55 -10.11 0.66
C PRO A 115 -2.53 -10.96 1.93
N GLU A 116 -1.34 -11.28 2.40
CA GLU A 116 -1.11 -11.88 3.70
C GLU A 116 -0.45 -10.85 4.61
N VAL A 117 -0.82 -10.83 5.90
CA VAL A 117 -0.33 -9.84 6.84
C VAL A 117 1.20 -9.88 6.94
N GLU A 118 1.82 -8.74 6.65
CA GLU A 118 3.26 -8.52 6.74
C GLU A 118 3.49 -7.04 7.10
N GLN A 119 3.27 -6.69 8.37
CA GLN A 119 3.27 -5.30 8.82
C GLN A 119 4.60 -4.59 8.55
N HIS A 120 5.72 -5.28 8.77
CA HIS A 120 7.05 -4.75 8.46
C HIS A 120 7.30 -4.57 6.95
N ALA A 121 6.41 -5.07 6.12
CA ALA A 121 6.44 -4.88 4.67
C ALA A 121 5.31 -3.96 4.16
N GLY A 122 4.45 -3.45 5.07
CA GLY A 122 3.36 -2.53 4.73
C GLY A 122 2.03 -3.20 4.40
N ILE A 123 1.84 -4.50 4.71
CA ILE A 123 0.56 -5.20 4.56
C ILE A 123 -0.09 -5.35 5.94
N GLU A 124 -1.14 -4.58 6.18
CA GLU A 124 -1.77 -4.44 7.49
C GLU A 124 -2.55 -5.68 7.95
N THR A 125 -3.17 -6.40 7.01
CA THR A 125 -4.02 -7.54 7.33
C THR A 125 -4.15 -8.50 6.15
N THR A 126 -4.41 -9.76 6.47
CA THR A 126 -4.75 -10.78 5.47
C THR A 126 -6.18 -10.57 4.99
N THR A 127 -6.37 -10.50 3.67
CA THR A 127 -7.67 -10.40 3.02
C THR A 127 -7.81 -11.45 1.92
N GLY A 128 -9.04 -11.64 1.46
CA GLY A 128 -9.41 -12.67 0.47
C GLY A 128 -10.90 -12.93 0.56
N PRO A 129 -11.44 -13.37 1.72
CA PRO A 129 -12.88 -13.42 1.93
C PRO A 129 -13.47 -12.00 1.84
N LEU A 130 -14.43 -11.82 0.93
CA LEU A 130 -15.03 -10.50 0.68
C LEU A 130 -15.73 -9.95 1.93
N GLY A 131 -15.50 -8.66 2.21
CA GLY A 131 -16.04 -7.98 3.40
C GLY A 131 -15.16 -8.06 4.65
N GLN A 132 -14.21 -8.99 4.74
CA GLN A 132 -13.36 -9.14 5.91
C GLN A 132 -12.46 -7.92 6.12
N GLY A 133 -11.86 -7.39 5.05
CA GLY A 133 -10.97 -6.24 5.15
C GLY A 133 -11.69 -4.98 5.63
N ILE A 134 -12.92 -4.73 5.17
CA ILE A 134 -13.72 -3.58 5.62
C ILE A 134 -14.07 -3.70 7.11
N SER A 135 -14.41 -4.90 7.57
CA SER A 135 -14.70 -5.14 9.00
C SER A 135 -13.46 -4.95 9.86
N THR A 136 -12.30 -5.41 9.37
CA THR A 136 -11.01 -5.20 10.04
C THR A 136 -10.66 -3.70 10.09
N ALA A 137 -10.91 -2.95 8.99
CA ALA A 137 -10.67 -1.52 8.94
C ALA A 137 -11.46 -0.74 10.00
N VAL A 138 -12.72 -1.14 10.26
CA VAL A 138 -13.51 -0.56 11.34
C VAL A 138 -12.84 -0.81 12.71
N GLY A 139 -12.30 -2.01 12.93
CA GLY A 139 -11.54 -2.33 14.13
C GLY A 139 -10.27 -1.46 14.30
N PHE A 140 -9.52 -1.25 13.23
CA PHE A 140 -8.34 -0.35 13.22
C PHE A 140 -8.74 1.10 13.54
N ALA A 141 -9.78 1.62 12.92
CA ALA A 141 -10.26 2.99 13.16
C ALA A 141 -10.78 3.17 14.60
N LEU A 142 -11.46 2.16 15.15
CA LEU A 142 -11.92 2.17 16.54
C LEU A 142 -10.73 2.13 17.52
N ALA A 143 -9.72 1.31 17.23
CA ALA A 143 -8.51 1.23 18.04
C ALA A 143 -7.77 2.56 18.03
N GLU A 144 -7.63 3.20 16.86
CA GLU A 144 -7.03 4.52 16.71
C GLU A 144 -7.77 5.55 17.58
N ARG A 145 -9.09 5.67 17.43
CA ARG A 145 -9.90 6.62 18.24
C ARG A 145 -9.81 6.35 19.74
N THR A 146 -9.72 5.08 20.15
CA THR A 146 -9.55 4.70 21.56
C THR A 146 -8.18 5.13 22.11
N MET A 147 -7.13 4.91 21.32
CA MET A 147 -5.77 5.32 21.69
C MET A 147 -5.60 6.83 21.66
N ASN A 148 -6.15 7.50 20.66
CA ASN A 148 -6.15 8.96 20.56
C ASN A 148 -6.82 9.61 21.79
N ALA A 149 -8.01 9.13 22.18
CA ALA A 149 -8.70 9.62 23.38
C ALA A 149 -7.91 9.40 24.68
N ARG A 150 -7.02 8.41 24.71
CA ARG A 150 -6.20 8.08 25.87
C ARG A 150 -4.85 8.80 25.89
N PHE A 151 -4.23 8.99 24.74
CA PHE A 151 -2.85 9.47 24.63
C PHE A 151 -2.72 10.82 23.92
N GLY A 152 -3.76 11.30 23.26
CA GLY A 152 -3.82 12.58 22.56
C GLY A 152 -3.28 12.54 21.14
N ASP A 153 -3.58 13.62 20.38
CA ASP A 153 -3.26 13.77 18.96
C ASP A 153 -1.74 13.78 18.69
N ASP A 154 -0.93 14.22 19.65
CA ASP A 154 0.52 14.25 19.51
C ASP A 154 1.16 12.87 19.34
N LEU A 155 0.46 11.80 19.79
CA LEU A 155 0.96 10.44 19.73
C LEU A 155 0.18 9.54 18.78
N VAL A 156 -1.12 9.79 18.62
CA VAL A 156 -2.00 8.96 17.80
C VAL A 156 -3.02 9.83 17.08
N ASP A 157 -2.78 10.06 15.80
CA ASP A 157 -3.70 10.78 14.91
C ASP A 157 -3.52 10.30 13.47
N HIS A 158 -4.02 9.09 13.17
CA HIS A 158 -3.91 8.48 11.86
C HIS A 158 -5.25 7.97 11.33
N TYR A 159 -5.35 7.89 10.03
CA TYR A 159 -6.55 7.40 9.35
C TYR A 159 -6.41 5.94 8.92
N THR A 160 -7.56 5.28 8.78
CA THR A 160 -7.65 3.97 8.13
C THR A 160 -8.40 4.12 6.81
N TYR A 161 -7.73 3.83 5.72
CA TYR A 161 -8.29 3.83 4.36
C TYR A 161 -8.55 2.40 3.90
N VAL A 162 -9.66 2.18 3.22
CA VAL A 162 -10.02 0.87 2.69
C VAL A 162 -10.54 0.96 1.26
N ILE A 163 -10.10 0.03 0.43
CA ILE A 163 -10.68 -0.22 -0.91
C ILE A 163 -11.38 -1.58 -0.87
N ALA A 164 -12.69 -1.61 -1.19
CA ALA A 164 -13.55 -2.78 -1.14
C ALA A 164 -14.25 -3.04 -2.49
#